data_60b6258a726cfb8a20d41b6aa173d10e
#
_entry.id   60b6258a726cfb8a20d41b6aa173d10e
#
_cell.length_a   1.000
_cell.length_b   1.000
_cell.length_c   1.000
_cell.angle_alpha   90.00
_cell.angle_beta   90.00
_cell.angle_gamma   90.00
#
_symmetry.space_group_name_H-M   'P 1'
#
loop_
_entity.id
_entity.type
_entity.pdbx_description
1 polymer ?
#
loop_
_entity_poly.entity_id
_entity_poly.type
_entity_poly.pdbx_seq_one_letter_code
_entity_poly.pdbx_strand_id
1 'polypeptide(L)'
;GNNGADGLVAARHLEEWGHEVRIVIPDEGEGSELFEEQMAAIEALEIPVLTIDDGDVFEAADVIVDGLLGTGLTGELCDSVMEILDRIDAHVETYPDTLMVAIDVPSGMNSNTGEVANGTVAMDITVTFGAPKIGMLLYPACAYCGKIAVKGLGFSWEMALLDDDNKQYPTELITPDLVTALL
;
A
#
# COMPACT_ATOMS: atom_id res chain seq x y z
N GLY A 1 8.34 -0.20 -8.57
CA GLY A 1 8.35 -1.52 -7.90
C GLY A 1 7.03 -2.27 -8.09
N ASN A 2 6.91 -3.50 -7.55
CA ASN A 2 5.72 -4.33 -7.76
C ASN A 2 4.47 -3.76 -7.07
N ASN A 3 4.60 -3.08 -5.94
CA ASN A 3 3.46 -2.41 -5.28
C ASN A 3 2.85 -1.33 -6.17
N GLY A 4 3.69 -0.58 -6.90
CA GLY A 4 3.21 0.36 -7.92
C GLY A 4 2.42 -0.33 -9.03
N ALA A 5 2.85 -1.53 -9.46
CA ALA A 5 2.10 -2.32 -10.43
C ALA A 5 0.71 -2.71 -9.90
N ASP A 6 0.61 -3.12 -8.62
CA ASP A 6 -0.68 -3.41 -7.97
C ASP A 6 -1.57 -2.16 -7.91
N GLY A 7 -0.98 -0.97 -7.67
CA GLY A 7 -1.66 0.32 -7.75
C GLY A 7 -2.25 0.60 -9.12
N LEU A 8 -1.48 0.34 -10.19
CA LEU A 8 -1.94 0.51 -11.57
C LEU A 8 -3.06 -0.49 -11.94
N VAL A 9 -2.99 -1.72 -11.43
CA VAL A 9 -4.10 -2.69 -11.57
C VAL A 9 -5.36 -2.18 -10.89
N ALA A 10 -5.25 -1.67 -9.67
CA ALA A 10 -6.38 -1.08 -8.96
C ALA A 10 -6.98 0.11 -9.72
N ALA A 11 -6.14 0.98 -10.27
CA ALA A 11 -6.56 2.14 -11.07
C ALA A 11 -7.42 1.73 -12.28
N ARG A 12 -6.99 0.69 -13.03
CA ARG A 12 -7.74 0.19 -14.18
C ARG A 12 -9.12 -0.34 -13.79
N HIS A 13 -9.21 -1.08 -12.68
CA HIS A 13 -10.49 -1.61 -12.23
C HIS A 13 -11.42 -0.50 -11.72
N LEU A 14 -10.89 0.50 -11.04
CA LEU A 14 -11.68 1.65 -10.61
C LEU A 14 -12.24 2.41 -11.81
N GLU A 15 -11.45 2.60 -12.86
CA GLU A 15 -11.88 3.23 -14.11
C GLU A 15 -12.96 2.38 -14.80
N GLU A 16 -12.76 1.06 -14.92
CA GLU A 16 -13.75 0.13 -15.48
C GLU A 16 -15.09 0.18 -14.72
N TRP A 17 -15.08 0.45 -13.42
CA TRP A 17 -16.27 0.61 -12.59
C TRP A 17 -16.90 2.00 -12.68
N GLY A 18 -16.31 2.90 -13.49
CA GLY A 18 -16.85 4.21 -13.81
C GLY A 18 -16.43 5.32 -12.85
N HIS A 19 -15.36 5.12 -12.08
CA HIS A 19 -14.77 6.18 -11.27
C HIS A 19 -13.84 7.05 -12.12
N GLU A 20 -13.76 8.33 -11.81
CA GLU A 20 -12.75 9.23 -12.37
C GLU A 20 -11.42 8.93 -11.67
N VAL A 21 -10.44 8.45 -12.43
CA VAL A 21 -9.13 8.02 -11.91
C VAL A 21 -8.03 8.87 -12.51
N ARG A 22 -7.06 9.26 -11.69
CA ARG A 22 -5.78 9.83 -12.08
C ARG A 22 -4.67 9.16 -11.29
N ILE A 23 -3.52 9.04 -11.89
CA ILE A 23 -2.36 8.36 -11.32
C ILE A 23 -1.28 9.41 -11.09
N VAL A 24 -0.70 9.40 -9.90
CA VAL A 24 0.47 10.24 -9.57
C VAL A 24 1.67 9.32 -9.38
N ILE A 25 2.74 9.57 -10.11
CA ILE A 25 3.98 8.80 -10.04
C ILE A 25 5.15 9.69 -9.60
N PRO A 26 6.14 9.13 -8.88
CA PRO A 26 7.39 9.83 -8.61
C PRO A 26 8.14 10.16 -9.91
N ASP A 27 8.81 11.30 -9.95
CA ASP A 27 9.61 11.72 -11.13
C ASP A 27 10.86 10.86 -11.33
N GLU A 28 11.33 10.21 -10.29
CA GLU A 28 12.53 9.38 -10.31
C GLU A 28 12.23 7.93 -9.93
N GLY A 29 12.92 7.02 -10.58
CA GLY A 29 12.90 5.60 -10.28
C GLY A 29 12.65 4.73 -11.51
N GLU A 30 13.31 3.58 -11.56
CA GLU A 30 13.04 2.57 -12.59
C GLU A 30 11.84 1.73 -12.16
N GLY A 31 10.87 1.59 -13.07
CA GLY A 31 9.77 0.65 -12.93
C GLY A 31 10.27 -0.81 -12.89
N SER A 32 9.56 -1.70 -12.21
CA SER A 32 9.76 -3.14 -12.43
C SER A 32 9.15 -3.51 -13.80
N GLU A 33 9.54 -4.66 -14.36
CA GLU A 33 8.95 -5.18 -15.60
C GLU A 33 7.41 -5.22 -15.52
N LEU A 34 6.86 -5.65 -14.37
CA LEU A 34 5.42 -5.64 -14.12
C LEU A 34 4.83 -4.23 -14.08
N PHE A 35 5.55 -3.25 -13.53
CA PHE A 35 5.11 -1.87 -13.53
C PHE A 35 5.01 -1.31 -14.96
N GLU A 36 6.03 -1.53 -15.78
CA GLU A 36 6.04 -1.08 -17.18
C GLU A 36 4.92 -1.75 -18.01
N GLU A 37 4.67 -3.04 -17.78
CA GLU A 37 3.57 -3.75 -18.41
C GLU A 37 2.21 -3.14 -18.04
N GLN A 38 2.00 -2.82 -16.76
CA GLN A 38 0.77 -2.17 -16.31
C GLN A 38 0.65 -0.72 -16.83
N MET A 39 1.76 0.02 -16.88
CA MET A 39 1.78 1.38 -17.47
C MET A 39 1.33 1.38 -18.92
N ALA A 40 1.78 0.42 -19.73
CA ALA A 40 1.31 0.28 -21.10
C ALA A 40 -0.22 0.07 -21.20
N ALA A 41 -0.81 -0.63 -20.23
CA ALA A 41 -2.25 -0.80 -20.15
C ALA A 41 -2.98 0.50 -19.71
N ILE A 42 -2.39 1.27 -18.80
CA ILE A 42 -2.89 2.58 -18.37
C ILE A 42 -2.93 3.56 -19.54
N GLU A 43 -1.83 3.62 -20.32
CA GLU A 43 -1.74 4.45 -21.52
C GLU A 43 -2.80 4.07 -22.58
N ALA A 44 -3.03 2.77 -22.79
CA ALA A 44 -4.03 2.28 -23.74
C ALA A 44 -5.48 2.61 -23.31
N LEU A 45 -5.72 2.80 -22.02
CA LEU A 45 -7.01 3.23 -21.44
C LEU A 45 -7.13 4.76 -21.34
N GLU A 46 -6.09 5.50 -21.73
CA GLU A 46 -6.03 6.97 -21.65
C GLU A 46 -6.28 7.51 -20.22
N ILE A 47 -5.94 6.72 -19.18
CA ILE A 47 -6.03 7.18 -17.78
C ILE A 47 -4.93 8.23 -17.54
N PRO A 48 -5.27 9.42 -17.00
CA PRO A 48 -4.28 10.47 -16.77
C PRO A 48 -3.16 10.02 -15.82
N VAL A 49 -1.91 10.20 -16.23
CA VAL A 49 -0.71 10.00 -15.42
C VAL A 49 -0.05 11.35 -15.21
N LEU A 50 0.13 11.72 -13.97
CA LEU A 50 0.61 13.01 -13.52
C LEU A 50 1.87 12.86 -12.69
N THR A 51 2.65 13.91 -12.64
CA THR A 51 3.73 14.11 -11.66
C THR A 51 3.33 15.17 -10.65
N ILE A 52 4.11 15.32 -9.58
CA ILE A 52 3.80 16.32 -8.55
C ILE A 52 3.88 17.76 -9.07
N ASP A 53 4.59 17.98 -10.18
CA ASP A 53 4.74 19.28 -10.84
C ASP A 53 3.52 19.72 -11.66
N ASP A 54 2.57 18.80 -11.91
CA ASP A 54 1.35 19.09 -12.67
C ASP A 54 0.29 19.89 -11.88
N GLY A 55 0.66 20.48 -10.76
CA GLY A 55 -0.18 21.35 -9.95
C GLY A 55 -0.82 20.66 -8.75
N ASP A 56 -2.08 20.95 -8.45
CA ASP A 56 -2.80 20.28 -7.36
C ASP A 56 -3.36 18.93 -7.86
N VAL A 57 -2.50 17.93 -7.88
CA VAL A 57 -2.82 16.59 -8.41
C VAL A 57 -3.82 15.81 -7.55
N PHE A 58 -4.09 16.27 -6.31
CA PHE A 58 -5.06 15.67 -5.40
C PHE A 58 -6.37 16.47 -5.29
N GLU A 59 -6.51 17.59 -6.04
CA GLU A 59 -7.72 18.40 -6.00
C GLU A 59 -8.98 17.55 -6.19
N ALA A 60 -9.96 17.74 -5.29
CA ALA A 60 -11.25 17.04 -5.28
C ALA A 60 -11.16 15.50 -5.22
N ALA A 61 -10.07 14.93 -4.71
CA ALA A 61 -9.99 13.49 -4.51
C ALA A 61 -10.86 13.05 -3.32
N ASP A 62 -11.84 12.17 -3.57
CA ASP A 62 -12.63 11.53 -2.52
C ASP A 62 -11.86 10.36 -1.88
N VAL A 63 -10.98 9.71 -2.66
CA VAL A 63 -10.17 8.57 -2.24
C VAL A 63 -8.75 8.73 -2.77
N ILE A 64 -7.76 8.52 -1.91
CA ILE A 64 -6.36 8.40 -2.31
C ILE A 64 -5.89 6.98 -2.02
N VAL A 65 -5.34 6.32 -3.04
CA VAL A 65 -4.80 4.96 -2.94
C VAL A 65 -3.28 5.01 -2.97
N ASP A 66 -2.65 4.72 -1.85
CA ASP A 66 -1.20 4.64 -1.70
C ASP A 66 -0.69 3.27 -2.18
N GLY A 67 -0.05 3.25 -3.33
CA GLY A 67 0.66 2.13 -3.91
C GLY A 67 2.14 2.43 -4.20
N LEU A 68 2.71 3.51 -3.62
CA LEU A 68 4.07 3.97 -3.93
C LEU A 68 5.13 2.94 -3.55
N LEU A 69 5.11 2.48 -2.30
CA LEU A 69 6.09 1.54 -1.76
C LEU A 69 5.38 0.37 -1.06
N GLY A 70 5.93 -0.83 -1.22
CA GLY A 70 5.46 -2.04 -0.55
C GLY A 70 6.45 -2.55 0.50
N THR A 71 6.42 -3.86 0.77
CA THR A 71 7.24 -4.53 1.79
C THR A 71 8.75 -4.50 1.53
N GLY A 72 9.18 -4.10 0.33
CA GLY A 72 10.59 -4.05 -0.07
C GLY A 72 11.35 -2.80 0.41
N LEU A 73 10.75 -1.91 1.17
CA LEU A 73 11.40 -0.71 1.66
C LEU A 73 12.59 -1.06 2.57
N THR A 74 13.77 -0.61 2.17
CA THR A 74 15.00 -0.69 2.97
C THR A 74 15.70 0.67 2.94
N GLY A 75 15.87 1.29 4.12
CA GLY A 75 16.49 2.60 4.23
C GLY A 75 15.52 3.77 4.26
N GLU A 76 16.00 4.94 3.90
CA GLU A 76 15.22 6.18 3.87
C GLU A 76 14.40 6.30 2.60
N LEU A 77 13.34 7.09 2.65
CA LEU A 77 12.53 7.44 1.47
C LEU A 77 13.33 8.35 0.54
N CYS A 78 13.19 8.18 -0.77
CA CYS A 78 13.75 9.14 -1.73
C CYS A 78 12.91 10.43 -1.75
N ASP A 79 13.56 11.52 -2.19
CA ASP A 79 12.97 12.86 -2.14
C ASP A 79 11.64 12.95 -2.91
N SER A 80 11.55 12.32 -4.07
CA SER A 80 10.34 12.33 -4.90
C SER A 80 9.14 11.60 -4.25
N VAL A 81 9.39 10.53 -3.49
CA VAL A 81 8.34 9.86 -2.71
C VAL A 81 7.94 10.70 -1.50
N MET A 82 8.91 11.29 -0.80
CA MET A 82 8.62 12.17 0.33
C MET A 82 7.76 13.35 -0.11
N GLU A 83 8.06 13.98 -1.24
CA GLU A 83 7.30 15.08 -1.76
C GLU A 83 5.83 14.71 -2.04
N ILE A 84 5.58 13.53 -2.62
CA ILE A 84 4.21 13.04 -2.82
C ILE A 84 3.50 12.83 -1.48
N LEU A 85 4.15 12.20 -0.51
CA LEU A 85 3.58 11.94 0.81
C LEU A 85 3.29 13.24 1.56
N ASP A 86 4.18 14.24 1.52
CA ASP A 86 3.97 15.56 2.11
C ASP A 86 2.76 16.28 1.47
N ARG A 87 2.57 16.14 0.15
CA ARG A 87 1.39 16.70 -0.53
C ARG A 87 0.11 15.97 -0.16
N ILE A 88 0.16 14.65 0.02
CA ILE A 88 -0.99 13.87 0.50
C ILE A 88 -1.36 14.31 1.93
N ASP A 89 -0.39 14.45 2.82
CA ASP A 89 -0.61 14.88 4.21
C ASP A 89 -1.26 16.27 4.25
N ALA A 90 -0.74 17.24 3.50
CA ALA A 90 -1.32 18.57 3.35
C ALA A 90 -2.75 18.56 2.77
N HIS A 91 -3.03 17.64 1.84
CA HIS A 91 -4.36 17.45 1.28
C HIS A 91 -5.34 16.93 2.35
N VAL A 92 -4.97 15.89 3.10
CA VAL A 92 -5.81 15.31 4.17
C VAL A 92 -6.06 16.31 5.30
N GLU A 93 -5.09 17.16 5.65
CA GLU A 93 -5.30 18.26 6.60
C GLU A 93 -6.40 19.23 6.13
N THR A 94 -6.48 19.48 4.82
CA THR A 94 -7.46 20.38 4.22
C THR A 94 -8.81 19.71 3.97
N TYR A 95 -8.79 18.44 3.59
CA TYR A 95 -9.94 17.61 3.23
C TYR A 95 -9.98 16.33 4.07
N PRO A 96 -10.35 16.42 5.36
CA PRO A 96 -10.28 15.30 6.29
C PRO A 96 -11.26 14.15 6.02
N ASP A 97 -12.21 14.35 5.11
CA ASP A 97 -13.16 13.31 4.67
C ASP A 97 -12.60 12.45 3.50
N THR A 98 -11.42 12.79 2.96
CA THR A 98 -10.74 11.97 1.94
C THR A 98 -10.35 10.62 2.52
N LEU A 99 -10.83 9.53 1.90
CA LEU A 99 -10.52 8.18 2.34
C LEU A 99 -9.11 7.76 1.91
N MET A 100 -8.28 7.40 2.89
CA MET A 100 -6.92 6.95 2.67
C MET A 100 -6.82 5.43 2.64
N VAL A 101 -6.34 4.86 1.54
CA VAL A 101 -6.23 3.40 1.36
C VAL A 101 -4.80 3.02 0.97
N ALA A 102 -4.15 2.14 1.73
CA ALA A 102 -2.85 1.58 1.34
C ALA A 102 -3.00 0.22 0.66
N ILE A 103 -2.18 0.00 -0.36
CA ILE A 103 -1.97 -1.30 -1.00
C ILE A 103 -0.79 -1.99 -0.31
N ASP A 104 -1.03 -3.15 0.21
CA ASP A 104 -0.12 -4.05 0.93
C ASP A 104 0.37 -3.49 2.27
N VAL A 105 1.05 -2.35 2.30
CA VAL A 105 1.48 -1.62 3.51
C VAL A 105 1.49 -0.11 3.23
N PRO A 106 1.27 0.75 4.23
CA PRO A 106 1.49 2.19 4.07
C PRO A 106 2.91 2.50 3.63
N SER A 107 3.08 3.40 2.65
CA SER A 107 4.40 3.80 2.16
C SER A 107 5.20 4.47 3.25
N GLY A 108 6.44 4.00 3.44
CA GLY A 108 7.34 4.44 4.53
C GLY A 108 7.35 3.52 5.75
N MET A 109 6.48 2.51 5.80
CA MET A 109 6.46 1.53 6.89
C MET A 109 7.42 0.37 6.63
N ASN A 110 8.20 -0.01 7.64
CA ASN A 110 8.96 -1.26 7.60
C ASN A 110 8.07 -2.44 8.00
N SER A 111 7.82 -3.32 7.04
CA SER A 111 6.91 -4.47 7.19
C SER A 111 7.37 -5.53 8.20
N ASN A 112 8.66 -5.54 8.59
CA ASN A 112 9.22 -6.49 9.54
C ASN A 112 9.35 -5.92 10.95
N THR A 113 9.80 -4.66 11.08
CA THR A 113 10.14 -4.06 12.38
C THR A 113 9.03 -3.17 12.93
N GLY A 114 8.12 -2.67 12.09
CA GLY A 114 7.12 -1.68 12.48
C GLY A 114 7.68 -0.26 12.67
N GLU A 115 8.91 -0.02 12.23
CA GLU A 115 9.45 1.33 12.12
C GLU A 115 8.73 2.09 11.01
N VAL A 116 8.59 3.40 11.19
CA VAL A 116 7.89 4.27 10.27
C VAL A 116 8.80 5.45 9.91
N ALA A 117 8.99 5.68 8.62
CA ALA A 117 9.75 6.80 8.12
C ALA A 117 9.02 8.13 8.37
N ASN A 118 9.77 9.22 8.45
CA ASN A 118 9.19 10.57 8.46
C ASN A 118 8.42 10.81 7.15
N GLY A 119 7.27 11.47 7.23
CA GLY A 119 6.41 11.73 6.08
C GLY A 119 5.42 10.59 5.75
N THR A 120 5.48 9.43 6.44
CA THR A 120 4.47 8.39 6.27
C THR A 120 3.10 8.88 6.69
N VAL A 121 2.10 8.75 5.81
CA VAL A 121 0.72 9.17 6.06
C VAL A 121 -0.09 8.05 6.69
N ALA A 122 -0.97 8.39 7.63
CA ALA A 122 -1.87 7.42 8.25
C ALA A 122 -3.02 7.06 7.29
N MET A 123 -3.36 5.77 7.24
CA MET A 123 -4.40 5.23 6.39
C MET A 123 -5.68 4.94 7.18
N ASP A 124 -6.83 5.04 6.53
CA ASP A 124 -8.10 4.52 7.04
C ASP A 124 -8.19 3.01 6.87
N ILE A 125 -7.68 2.51 5.74
CA ILE A 125 -7.71 1.09 5.39
C ILE A 125 -6.37 0.69 4.77
N THR A 126 -5.83 -0.46 5.18
CA THR A 126 -4.73 -1.12 4.48
C THR A 126 -5.22 -2.46 3.94
N VAL A 127 -5.19 -2.63 2.61
CA VAL A 127 -5.51 -3.88 1.93
C VAL A 127 -4.21 -4.66 1.73
N THR A 128 -3.95 -5.63 2.58
CA THR A 128 -2.72 -6.42 2.55
C THR A 128 -2.95 -7.80 1.93
N PHE A 129 -1.94 -8.32 1.25
CA PHE A 129 -2.03 -9.58 0.53
C PHE A 129 -1.43 -10.73 1.31
N GLY A 130 -2.12 -11.86 1.21
CA GLY A 130 -1.71 -13.10 1.82
C GLY A 130 -1.90 -13.08 3.35
N ALA A 131 -1.07 -12.39 4.14
CA ALA A 131 -1.13 -12.23 5.58
C ALA A 131 -0.85 -10.79 6.02
N PRO A 132 -1.27 -10.40 7.24
CA PRO A 132 -0.76 -9.20 7.87
C PRO A 132 0.76 -9.33 8.04
N LYS A 133 1.50 -8.28 7.71
CA LYS A 133 2.94 -8.23 7.96
C LYS A 133 3.16 -7.99 9.45
N ILE A 134 4.22 -8.56 10.01
CA ILE A 134 4.52 -8.42 11.45
C ILE A 134 4.59 -6.94 11.84
N GLY A 135 5.26 -6.12 11.04
CA GLY A 135 5.40 -4.69 11.28
C GLY A 135 4.07 -3.95 11.45
N MET A 136 3.01 -4.36 10.72
CA MET A 136 1.67 -3.74 10.83
C MET A 136 1.03 -3.93 12.21
N LEU A 137 1.50 -4.90 12.98
CA LEU A 137 0.98 -5.25 14.31
C LEU A 137 1.84 -4.65 15.44
N LEU A 138 2.96 -4.04 15.09
CA LEU A 138 3.90 -3.42 16.02
C LEU A 138 3.73 -1.90 16.04
N TYR A 139 3.97 -1.31 17.22
CA TYR A 139 4.02 0.15 17.34
C TYR A 139 5.42 0.66 16.91
N PRO A 140 5.49 1.79 16.16
CA PRO A 140 4.42 2.74 15.83
C PRO A 140 3.56 2.40 14.59
N ALA A 141 3.96 1.50 13.71
CA ALA A 141 3.32 1.26 12.42
C ALA A 141 1.84 0.88 12.50
N CYS A 142 1.42 0.16 13.55
CA CYS A 142 0.00 -0.21 13.72
C CYS A 142 -0.94 1.02 13.80
N ALA A 143 -0.43 2.19 14.20
CA ALA A 143 -1.21 3.43 14.22
C ALA A 143 -1.40 4.05 12.82
N TYR A 144 -0.62 3.62 11.83
CA TYR A 144 -0.67 4.11 10.45
C TYR A 144 -1.48 3.20 9.52
N CYS A 145 -1.76 1.95 9.92
CA CYS A 145 -2.40 0.96 9.03
C CYS A 145 -3.92 1.11 8.95
N GLY A 146 -4.57 1.82 9.89
CA GLY A 146 -6.03 1.87 9.97
C GLY A 146 -6.64 0.47 10.08
N LYS A 147 -7.74 0.22 9.38
CA LYS A 147 -8.38 -1.10 9.32
C LYS A 147 -7.64 -2.01 8.36
N ILE A 148 -7.04 -3.08 8.87
CA ILE A 148 -6.34 -4.07 8.05
C ILE A 148 -7.35 -5.04 7.41
N ALA A 149 -7.36 -5.09 6.07
CA ALA A 149 -8.16 -6.01 5.27
C ALA A 149 -7.24 -6.99 4.53
N VAL A 150 -7.23 -8.25 4.95
CA VAL A 150 -6.38 -9.27 4.32
C VAL A 150 -7.07 -9.87 3.11
N LYS A 151 -6.39 -9.94 1.98
CA LYS A 151 -6.83 -10.59 0.74
C LYS A 151 -5.97 -11.79 0.43
N GLY A 152 -6.62 -12.95 0.24
CA GLY A 152 -5.94 -14.19 -0.12
C GLY A 152 -5.36 -14.15 -1.53
N LEU A 153 -4.25 -14.86 -1.73
CA LEU A 153 -3.55 -15.00 -3.02
C LEU A 153 -3.87 -16.34 -3.72
N GLY A 154 -4.87 -17.07 -3.23
CA GLY A 154 -5.33 -18.32 -3.86
C GLY A 154 -4.54 -19.56 -3.48
N PHE A 155 -3.61 -19.47 -2.51
CA PHE A 155 -2.92 -20.65 -1.94
C PHE A 155 -3.32 -20.88 -0.48
N SER A 156 -3.13 -22.12 0.01
CA SER A 156 -3.47 -22.45 1.39
C SER A 156 -2.43 -21.90 2.38
N TRP A 157 -2.91 -21.49 3.54
CA TRP A 157 -2.06 -20.97 4.62
C TRP A 157 -1.09 -22.01 5.16
N GLU A 158 -1.52 -23.28 5.21
CA GLU A 158 -0.68 -24.36 5.66
C GLU A 158 0.59 -24.50 4.80
N MET A 159 0.46 -24.26 3.48
CA MET A 159 1.62 -24.27 2.58
C MET A 159 2.49 -23.03 2.75
N ALA A 160 1.88 -21.85 3.00
CA ALA A 160 2.63 -20.62 3.16
C ALA A 160 3.41 -20.51 4.47
N LEU A 161 3.02 -21.30 5.49
CA LEU A 161 3.65 -21.31 6.81
C LEU A 161 4.76 -22.37 6.95
N LEU A 162 5.08 -23.11 5.90
CA LEU A 162 6.15 -24.10 5.90
C LEU A 162 7.45 -23.47 5.39
N ASP A 163 8.56 -23.73 6.07
CA ASP A 163 9.90 -23.45 5.55
C ASP A 163 10.34 -24.51 4.52
N ASP A 164 11.54 -24.35 3.94
CA ASP A 164 12.12 -25.27 2.97
C ASP A 164 12.27 -26.69 3.49
N ASP A 165 12.33 -26.89 4.83
CA ASP A 165 12.37 -28.18 5.52
C ASP A 165 10.98 -28.71 5.90
N ASN A 166 9.89 -28.08 5.45
CA ASN A 166 8.51 -28.38 5.83
C ASN A 166 8.21 -28.18 7.33
N LYS A 167 8.91 -27.28 7.98
CA LYS A 167 8.64 -26.92 9.39
C LYS A 167 7.71 -25.72 9.44
N GLN A 168 6.68 -25.83 10.26
CA GLN A 168 5.77 -24.73 10.52
C GLN A 168 6.46 -23.62 11.34
N TYR A 169 6.34 -22.37 10.89
CA TYR A 169 6.82 -21.23 11.68
C TYR A 169 6.01 -21.09 12.95
N PRO A 170 6.66 -20.93 14.13
CA PRO A 170 5.97 -20.90 15.42
C PRO A 170 5.32 -19.55 15.74
N THR A 171 5.27 -18.62 14.79
CA THR A 171 4.71 -17.28 15.02
C THR A 171 3.24 -17.25 14.64
N GLU A 172 2.40 -16.99 15.62
CA GLU A 172 0.95 -16.93 15.49
C GLU A 172 0.42 -15.65 16.14
N LEU A 173 -0.51 -14.98 15.49
CA LEU A 173 -1.20 -13.84 16.08
C LEU A 173 -2.22 -14.33 17.10
N ILE A 174 -2.11 -13.87 18.33
CA ILE A 174 -3.08 -14.14 19.40
C ILE A 174 -4.35 -13.33 19.12
N THR A 175 -5.39 -14.00 18.65
CA THR A 175 -6.72 -13.42 18.42
C THR A 175 -7.68 -13.76 19.56
N PRO A 176 -8.78 -13.01 19.75
CA PRO A 176 -9.83 -13.38 20.70
C PRO A 176 -10.37 -14.80 20.47
N ASP A 177 -10.52 -15.23 19.21
CA ASP A 177 -11.00 -16.56 18.86
C ASP A 177 -10.00 -17.64 19.28
N LEU A 178 -8.69 -17.42 19.06
CA LEU A 178 -7.64 -18.32 19.53
C LEU A 178 -7.65 -18.45 21.06
N VAL A 179 -7.77 -17.32 21.78
CA VAL A 179 -7.88 -17.32 23.25
C VAL A 179 -9.09 -18.12 23.72
N THR A 180 -10.25 -17.92 23.06
CA THR A 180 -11.49 -18.65 23.39
C THR A 180 -11.36 -20.14 23.12
N ALA A 181 -10.64 -20.56 22.10
CA ALA A 181 -10.42 -21.97 21.77
C ALA A 181 -9.44 -22.68 22.72
N LEU A 182 -8.59 -21.92 23.45
CA LEU A 182 -7.60 -22.44 24.39
C LEU A 182 -8.10 -22.49 25.84
N LEU A 183 -9.24 -21.87 26.17
CA LEU A 183 -9.91 -21.85 27.46
C LEU A 183 -11.02 -22.91 27.54
#